data_fc9dc2f4d3c7df8b9c8d19d3b19078a1
#
_entry.id   fc9dc2f4d3c7df8b9c8d19d3b19078a1
#
_cell.length_a   1.000
_cell.length_b   1.000
_cell.length_c   1.000
_cell.angle_alpha   90.00
_cell.angle_beta   90.00
_cell.angle_gamma   90.00
#
_symmetry.space_group_name_H-M   'P 1'
#
loop_
_entity.id
_entity.type
_entity.pdbx_description
1 polymer ?
#
loop_
_entity_poly.entity_id
_entity_poly.type
_entity_poly.pdbx_seq_one_letter_code
_entity_poly.pdbx_strand_id
1 'polypeptide(L)'
;MLKDSSQFWKDLSEAFFGANREGSSVSQGAIDDFWRQGMLVNLAAAYDCIAAFSETDFTEDLKALDVPIFIAQGDDDQIVPIVAAAEKSIKLVKDGTLKVYPGAPHGIYGDYQAALDQDILAFLKK
;
A
#
# COMPACT_ATOMS: atom_id res chain seq x y z
N MET A 1 -14.27 10.71 -4.33
CA MET A 1 -15.11 9.53 -4.04
C MET A 1 -16.62 9.85 -3.98
N LEU A 2 -17.11 10.74 -3.11
CA LEU A 2 -18.56 11.00 -2.94
C LEU A 2 -19.27 11.58 -4.18
N LYS A 3 -18.58 12.30 -5.04
CA LYS A 3 -19.14 12.89 -6.25
C LYS A 3 -19.30 11.89 -7.39
N ASP A 4 -18.31 11.00 -7.54
CA ASP A 4 -18.26 9.94 -8.56
C ASP A 4 -17.36 8.82 -8.02
N SER A 5 -18.00 7.80 -7.44
CA SER A 5 -17.29 6.67 -6.87
C SER A 5 -16.64 5.77 -7.93
N SER A 6 -17.30 5.65 -9.10
CA SER A 6 -16.78 4.83 -10.20
C SER A 6 -15.48 5.39 -10.75
N GLN A 7 -15.45 6.70 -11.02
CA GLN A 7 -14.25 7.36 -11.52
C GLN A 7 -13.14 7.37 -10.44
N PHE A 8 -13.51 7.60 -9.18
CA PHE A 8 -12.55 7.53 -8.07
C PHE A 8 -11.81 6.19 -8.02
N TRP A 9 -12.54 5.06 -8.08
CA TRP A 9 -11.92 3.74 -8.03
C TRP A 9 -11.09 3.43 -9.28
N LYS A 10 -11.47 3.96 -10.45
CA LYS A 10 -10.66 3.83 -11.66
C LYS A 10 -9.34 4.58 -11.57
N ASP A 11 -9.39 5.85 -11.20
CA ASP A 11 -8.19 6.69 -11.06
C ASP A 11 -7.25 6.11 -9.98
N LEU A 12 -7.83 5.65 -8.87
CA LEU A 12 -7.07 5.03 -7.79
C LEU A 12 -6.36 3.75 -8.23
N SER A 13 -7.03 2.89 -9.02
CA SER A 13 -6.44 1.62 -9.46
C SER A 13 -5.19 1.81 -10.32
N GLU A 14 -5.19 2.80 -11.20
CA GLU A 14 -4.03 3.10 -12.04
C GLU A 14 -2.81 3.54 -11.20
N ALA A 15 -3.02 4.47 -10.27
CA ALA A 15 -1.97 4.94 -9.39
C ALA A 15 -1.54 3.88 -8.36
N PHE A 16 -2.48 3.09 -7.87
CA PHE A 16 -2.25 2.04 -6.89
C PHE A 16 -1.27 0.97 -7.40
N PHE A 17 -1.44 0.53 -8.64
CA PHE A 17 -0.56 -0.46 -9.26
C PHE A 17 0.57 0.16 -10.10
N GLY A 18 0.65 1.48 -10.22
CA GLY A 18 1.65 2.13 -11.06
C GLY A 18 1.41 1.89 -12.57
N ALA A 19 0.16 1.60 -12.98
CA ALA A 19 -0.17 1.37 -14.38
C ALA A 19 0.03 2.61 -15.27
N ASN A 20 0.04 3.79 -14.66
CA ASN A 20 0.32 5.07 -15.29
C ASN A 20 1.83 5.35 -15.51
N ARG A 21 2.71 4.41 -15.16
CA ARG A 21 4.16 4.53 -15.36
C ARG A 21 4.59 3.91 -16.68
N GLU A 22 5.57 4.52 -17.32
CA GLU A 22 6.18 3.98 -18.54
C GLU A 22 6.79 2.59 -18.26
N GLY A 23 6.51 1.64 -19.15
CA GLY A 23 7.00 0.26 -19.00
C GLY A 23 6.26 -0.60 -17.99
N SER A 24 5.12 -0.13 -17.45
CA SER A 24 4.31 -0.91 -16.52
C SER A 24 3.83 -2.23 -17.16
N SER A 25 4.02 -3.34 -16.45
CA SER A 25 3.55 -4.69 -16.85
C SER A 25 2.14 -5.01 -16.35
N VAL A 26 1.50 -4.08 -15.65
CA VAL A 26 0.16 -4.27 -15.05
C VAL A 26 -0.89 -4.42 -16.14
N SER A 27 -1.63 -5.53 -16.11
CA SER A 27 -2.67 -5.79 -17.10
C SER A 27 -3.91 -4.94 -16.85
N GLN A 28 -4.63 -4.62 -17.92
CA GLN A 28 -5.95 -3.96 -17.80
C GLN A 28 -6.92 -4.79 -16.95
N GLY A 29 -6.80 -6.13 -17.01
CA GLY A 29 -7.62 -7.01 -16.19
C GLY A 29 -7.41 -6.81 -14.67
N ALA A 30 -6.18 -6.56 -14.22
CA ALA A 30 -5.90 -6.26 -12.81
C ALA A 30 -6.52 -4.92 -12.39
N ILE A 31 -6.43 -3.90 -13.24
CA ILE A 31 -7.05 -2.58 -13.04
C ILE A 31 -8.57 -2.70 -12.95
N ASP A 32 -9.18 -3.43 -13.89
CA ASP A 32 -10.63 -3.61 -13.94
C ASP A 32 -11.14 -4.44 -12.75
N ASP A 33 -10.36 -5.42 -12.28
CA ASP A 33 -10.73 -6.21 -11.10
C ASP A 33 -10.70 -5.37 -9.82
N PHE A 34 -9.68 -4.54 -9.62
CA PHE A 34 -9.61 -3.61 -8.49
C PHE A 34 -10.78 -2.63 -8.50
N TRP A 35 -11.06 -2.01 -9.67
CA TRP A 35 -12.21 -1.13 -9.84
C TRP A 35 -13.52 -1.84 -9.50
N ARG A 36 -13.72 -3.05 -10.02
CA ARG A 36 -14.93 -3.86 -9.76
C ARG A 36 -15.09 -4.15 -8.27
N GLN A 37 -14.02 -4.50 -7.56
CA GLN A 37 -14.05 -4.71 -6.11
C GLN A 37 -14.43 -3.43 -5.38
N GLY A 38 -13.86 -2.29 -5.74
CA GLY A 38 -14.22 -0.99 -5.21
C GLY A 38 -15.71 -0.64 -5.40
N MET A 39 -16.29 -1.02 -6.54
CA MET A 39 -17.72 -0.81 -6.82
C MET A 39 -18.66 -1.72 -6.00
N LEU A 40 -18.16 -2.81 -5.42
CA LEU A 40 -18.94 -3.69 -4.54
C LEU A 40 -18.98 -3.21 -3.09
N VAL A 41 -18.09 -2.27 -2.72
CA VAL A 41 -18.02 -1.77 -1.34
C VAL A 41 -19.14 -0.77 -1.08
N ASN A 42 -19.73 -0.82 0.13
CA ASN A 42 -20.64 0.22 0.56
C ASN A 42 -19.92 1.56 0.66
N LEU A 43 -20.43 2.59 -0.04
CA LEU A 43 -19.78 3.89 -0.17
C LEU A 43 -19.55 4.59 1.18
N ALA A 44 -20.51 4.51 2.11
CA ALA A 44 -20.36 5.11 3.43
C ALA A 44 -19.27 4.38 4.23
N ALA A 45 -19.27 3.04 4.21
CA ALA A 45 -18.24 2.25 4.88
C ALA A 45 -16.83 2.51 4.30
N ALA A 46 -16.70 2.63 2.97
CA ALA A 46 -15.42 2.97 2.34
C ALA A 46 -14.93 4.36 2.77
N TYR A 47 -15.83 5.34 2.81
CA TYR A 47 -15.51 6.69 3.26
C TYR A 47 -15.05 6.70 4.73
N ASP A 48 -15.79 6.05 5.61
CA ASP A 48 -15.48 5.99 7.04
C ASP A 48 -14.16 5.24 7.30
N CYS A 49 -13.87 4.17 6.56
CA CYS A 49 -12.58 3.48 6.64
C CYS A 49 -11.41 4.37 6.20
N ILE A 50 -11.57 5.10 5.10
CA ILE A 50 -10.53 6.02 4.61
C ILE A 50 -10.28 7.12 5.66
N ALA A 51 -11.33 7.72 6.23
CA ALA A 51 -11.20 8.71 7.28
C ALA A 51 -10.50 8.12 8.52
N ALA A 52 -10.90 6.92 8.94
CA ALA A 52 -10.33 6.26 10.11
C ALA A 52 -8.81 6.04 9.97
N PHE A 53 -8.34 5.44 8.86
CA PHE A 53 -6.91 5.18 8.73
C PHE A 53 -6.08 6.43 8.39
N SER A 54 -6.65 7.43 7.72
CA SER A 54 -5.92 8.64 7.32
C SER A 54 -5.83 9.70 8.42
N GLU A 55 -6.75 9.69 9.39
CA GLU A 55 -6.84 10.70 10.44
C GLU A 55 -6.37 10.17 11.81
N THR A 56 -6.18 8.87 11.98
CA THR A 56 -5.73 8.28 13.23
C THR A 56 -4.20 8.37 13.37
N ASP A 57 -3.75 8.91 14.51
CA ASP A 57 -2.32 8.92 14.86
C ASP A 57 -1.95 7.61 15.59
N PHE A 58 -1.16 6.77 14.94
CA PHE A 58 -0.67 5.50 15.47
C PHE A 58 0.77 5.60 16.04
N THR A 59 1.28 6.80 16.29
CA THR A 59 2.66 7.00 16.75
C THR A 59 2.96 6.25 18.04
N GLU A 60 2.09 6.33 19.04
CA GLU A 60 2.32 5.67 20.32
C GLU A 60 2.07 4.16 20.23
N ASP A 61 1.15 3.71 19.37
CA ASP A 61 0.94 2.28 19.12
C ASP A 61 2.19 1.64 18.50
N LEU A 62 2.80 2.28 17.49
CA LEU A 62 4.05 1.81 16.87
C LEU A 62 5.19 1.71 17.88
N LYS A 63 5.34 2.69 18.79
CA LYS A 63 6.36 2.65 19.85
C LYS A 63 6.11 1.55 20.88
N ALA A 64 4.84 1.20 21.11
CA ALA A 64 4.46 0.18 22.07
C ALA A 64 4.70 -1.25 21.57
N LEU A 65 4.79 -1.46 20.25
CA LEU A 65 5.04 -2.79 19.68
C LEU A 65 6.37 -3.37 20.21
N ASP A 66 6.30 -4.61 20.70
CA ASP A 66 7.43 -5.35 21.28
C ASP A 66 7.75 -6.66 20.53
N VAL A 67 7.22 -6.78 19.33
CA VAL A 67 7.46 -7.90 18.40
C VAL A 67 8.28 -7.43 17.20
N PRO A 68 8.98 -8.33 16.50
CA PRO A 68 9.65 -7.99 15.24
C PRO A 68 8.66 -7.45 14.21
N ILE A 69 9.00 -6.35 13.57
CA ILE A 69 8.16 -5.68 12.56
C ILE A 69 8.86 -5.67 11.21
N PHE A 70 8.17 -6.15 10.18
CA PHE A 70 8.61 -6.03 8.80
C PHE A 70 7.78 -4.96 8.09
N ILE A 71 8.47 -3.95 7.57
CA ILE A 71 7.85 -2.86 6.78
C ILE A 71 8.34 -3.01 5.34
N ALA A 72 7.41 -3.19 4.41
CA ALA A 72 7.65 -3.30 2.98
C ALA A 72 6.99 -2.13 2.25
N GLN A 73 7.72 -1.38 1.45
CA GLN A 73 7.15 -0.29 0.67
C GLN A 73 7.93 -0.05 -0.62
N GLY A 74 7.21 0.32 -1.68
CA GLY A 74 7.80 0.83 -2.91
C GLY A 74 8.23 2.29 -2.78
N ASP A 75 9.31 2.68 -3.42
CA ASP A 75 9.75 4.10 -3.39
C ASP A 75 9.05 4.97 -4.44
N ASP A 76 8.29 4.36 -5.38
CA ASP A 76 7.37 5.04 -6.30
C ASP A 76 5.89 4.92 -5.88
N ASP A 77 5.65 4.79 -4.59
CA ASP A 77 4.29 4.77 -4.02
C ASP A 77 3.62 6.14 -4.18
N GLN A 78 2.65 6.22 -5.12
CA GLN A 78 1.92 7.43 -5.46
C GLN A 78 0.71 7.68 -4.52
N ILE A 79 0.34 6.69 -3.70
CA ILE A 79 -0.80 6.77 -2.78
C ILE A 79 -0.33 7.24 -1.41
N VAL A 80 0.72 6.61 -0.89
CA VAL A 80 1.31 6.93 0.41
C VAL A 80 2.82 7.10 0.22
N PRO A 81 3.34 8.32 0.04
CA PRO A 81 4.76 8.54 -0.18
C PRO A 81 5.63 7.94 0.92
N ILE A 82 6.69 7.20 0.55
CA ILE A 82 7.56 6.47 1.49
C ILE A 82 8.13 7.36 2.60
N VAL A 83 8.49 8.61 2.27
CA VAL A 83 8.99 9.61 3.24
C VAL A 83 7.95 10.03 4.28
N ALA A 84 6.67 9.83 3.98
CA ALA A 84 5.57 10.13 4.89
C ALA A 84 5.12 8.92 5.72
N ALA A 85 5.50 7.72 5.33
CA ALA A 85 5.05 6.45 5.91
C ALA A 85 6.21 5.60 6.42
N ALA A 86 6.76 4.67 5.61
CA ALA A 86 7.73 3.68 6.06
C ALA A 86 8.99 4.28 6.69
N GLU A 87 9.52 5.38 6.13
CA GLU A 87 10.70 6.06 6.68
C GLU A 87 10.47 6.70 8.06
N LYS A 88 9.21 7.02 8.39
CA LYS A 88 8.84 7.49 9.73
C LYS A 88 8.55 6.32 10.65
N SER A 89 7.76 5.35 10.19
CA SER A 89 7.35 4.19 10.98
C SER A 89 8.53 3.37 11.47
N ILE A 90 9.55 3.14 10.63
CA ILE A 90 10.74 2.37 11.01
C ILE A 90 11.53 3.02 12.16
N LYS A 91 11.44 4.33 12.34
CA LYS A 91 12.10 5.05 13.43
C LYS A 91 11.36 4.96 14.77
N LEU A 92 10.11 4.51 14.74
CA LEU A 92 9.25 4.41 15.92
C LEU A 92 9.25 3.02 16.51
N VAL A 93 9.34 1.97 15.69
CA VAL A 93 9.32 0.58 16.15
C VAL A 93 10.65 0.16 16.77
N LYS A 94 10.60 -0.72 17.77
CA LYS A 94 11.79 -1.15 18.55
C LYS A 94 12.65 -2.15 17.77
N ASP A 95 12.01 -3.10 17.09
CA ASP A 95 12.66 -4.15 16.30
C ASP A 95 12.06 -4.16 14.89
N GLY A 96 12.55 -3.25 14.05
CA GLY A 96 12.04 -3.02 12.71
C GLY A 96 13.01 -3.43 11.61
N THR A 97 12.50 -4.08 10.58
CA THR A 97 13.18 -4.30 9.30
C THR A 97 12.43 -3.56 8.20
N LEU A 98 13.07 -2.58 7.57
CA LEU A 98 12.51 -1.88 6.41
C LEU A 98 13.09 -2.47 5.12
N LYS A 99 12.21 -2.88 4.23
CA LYS A 99 12.55 -3.27 2.86
C LYS A 99 11.93 -2.30 1.87
N VAL A 100 12.76 -1.62 1.11
CA VAL A 100 12.33 -0.73 0.02
C VAL A 100 12.46 -1.46 -1.30
N TYR A 101 11.43 -1.38 -2.15
CA TYR A 101 11.41 -1.96 -3.50
C TYR A 101 11.53 -0.83 -4.52
N PRO A 102 12.71 -0.68 -5.17
CA PRO A 102 12.94 0.42 -6.11
C PRO A 102 11.99 0.39 -7.30
N GLY A 103 11.33 1.51 -7.57
CA GLY A 103 10.34 1.66 -8.64
C GLY A 103 8.99 1.00 -8.37
N ALA A 104 8.81 0.31 -7.24
CA ALA A 104 7.55 -0.35 -6.93
C ALA A 104 6.47 0.65 -6.54
N PRO A 105 5.22 0.43 -7.00
CA PRO A 105 4.04 1.22 -6.64
C PRO A 105 3.51 0.82 -5.25
N HIS A 106 2.39 1.43 -4.83
CA HIS A 106 1.70 1.10 -3.58
C HIS A 106 1.28 -0.38 -3.50
N GLY A 107 0.60 -0.87 -4.51
CA GLY A 107 0.30 -2.29 -4.66
C GLY A 107 1.49 -3.02 -5.26
N ILE A 108 2.35 -3.59 -4.42
CA ILE A 108 3.53 -4.35 -4.85
C ILE A 108 3.06 -5.63 -5.56
N TYR A 109 2.84 -5.52 -6.86
CA TYR A 109 2.23 -6.54 -7.73
C TYR A 109 3.13 -6.84 -8.94
N GLY A 110 2.85 -7.92 -9.65
CA GLY A 110 3.54 -8.28 -10.89
C GLY A 110 5.02 -8.58 -10.64
N ASP A 111 5.89 -7.81 -11.25
CA ASP A 111 7.35 -8.04 -11.24
C ASP A 111 7.99 -7.96 -9.85
N TYR A 112 7.34 -7.30 -8.90
CA TYR A 112 7.83 -7.15 -7.51
C TYR A 112 7.33 -8.24 -6.57
N GLN A 113 6.23 -8.94 -6.90
CA GLN A 113 5.57 -9.87 -6.00
C GLN A 113 6.49 -10.99 -5.53
N ALA A 114 7.25 -11.62 -6.43
CA ALA A 114 8.14 -12.72 -6.09
C ALA A 114 9.23 -12.31 -5.07
N ALA A 115 9.75 -11.09 -5.20
CA ALA A 115 10.74 -10.55 -4.26
C ALA A 115 10.12 -10.28 -2.88
N LEU A 116 8.92 -9.69 -2.85
CA LEU A 116 8.16 -9.44 -1.63
C LEU A 116 7.85 -10.76 -0.89
N ASP A 117 7.37 -11.77 -1.60
CA ASP A 117 7.05 -13.08 -1.03
C ASP A 117 8.28 -13.75 -0.39
N GLN A 118 9.44 -13.68 -1.06
CA GLN A 118 10.70 -14.20 -0.54
C GLN A 118 11.14 -13.46 0.74
N ASP A 119 11.06 -12.14 0.75
CA ASP A 119 11.43 -11.33 1.90
C ASP A 119 10.51 -11.58 3.11
N ILE A 120 9.19 -11.69 2.88
CA ILE A 120 8.23 -12.07 3.93
C ILE A 120 8.54 -13.46 4.49
N LEU A 121 8.76 -14.46 3.61
CA LEU A 121 9.09 -15.81 4.04
C LEU A 121 10.42 -15.87 4.81
N ALA A 122 11.41 -15.07 4.42
CA ALA A 122 12.68 -14.98 5.14
C ALA A 122 12.52 -14.33 6.52
N PHE A 123 11.67 -13.31 6.62
CA PHE A 123 11.35 -12.67 7.90
C PHE A 123 10.62 -13.62 8.87
N LEU A 124 9.63 -14.37 8.38
CA LEU A 124 8.83 -15.30 9.20
C LEU A 124 9.61 -16.53 9.68
N LYS A 125 10.78 -16.81 9.11
CA LYS A 125 11.63 -17.95 9.51
C LYS A 125 12.73 -17.58 10.51
N LYS A 126 12.83 -16.33 10.89
CA LYS A 126 13.76 -15.86 11.92
C LYS A 126 13.24 -16.21 13.32
#